data_fbf1e1706408c99b93ff9375161e7fb5
#
_entry.id   fbf1e1706408c99b93ff9375161e7fb5
#
_cell.length_a   1.000
_cell.length_b   1.000
_cell.length_c   1.000
_cell.angle_alpha   90.00
_cell.angle_beta   90.00
_cell.angle_gamma   90.00
#
_symmetry.space_group_name_H-M   'P 1'
#
loop_
_entity.id
_entity.type
_entity.pdbx_description
1 polymer ?
#
loop_
_entity_poly.entity_id
_entity_poly.type
_entity_poly.pdbx_seq_one_letter_code
_entity_poly.pdbx_strand_id
1 'polypeptide(L)'
;MRGWDVKALVTLCVSGDDSMMFQMDGVCVAGLQSASCGIPWLPIATRGSPEEEVNDLKRGLEGRTDPKADFDRSWPEKWEKSEIILHDGELEIDALVTGALRSDYQRTRLDRMCSSLGIRSFSPLWHHGPHEHIRRFPSQGFDVRLSSISADGLGEEWIGRKLSRKAVEELLSLIHI
;
A
#
# COMPACT_ATOMS: atom_id res chain seq x y z
N MET A 1 12.55 13.32 8.59
CA MET A 1 11.08 13.43 8.36
C MET A 1 10.83 14.78 7.69
N ARG A 2 9.89 14.87 6.72
CA ARG A 2 9.62 16.13 6.00
C ARG A 2 8.63 17.05 6.71
N GLY A 3 8.44 16.89 8.03
CA GLY A 3 7.54 17.72 8.84
C GLY A 3 6.05 17.48 8.60
N TRP A 4 5.68 16.34 7.99
CA TRP A 4 4.26 15.95 7.84
C TRP A 4 3.75 15.28 9.10
N ASP A 5 2.52 15.59 9.45
CA ASP A 5 1.77 14.91 10.49
C ASP A 5 0.94 13.78 9.83
N VAL A 6 1.42 12.54 9.97
CA VAL A 6 0.77 11.37 9.37
C VAL A 6 -0.32 10.87 10.32
N LYS A 7 -1.57 11.04 9.92
CA LYS A 7 -2.75 10.69 10.76
C LYS A 7 -3.07 9.21 10.77
N ALA A 8 -2.94 8.53 9.63
CA ALA A 8 -3.17 7.10 9.52
C ALA A 8 -2.43 6.49 8.33
N LEU A 9 -2.18 5.19 8.37
CA LEU A 9 -1.89 4.37 7.20
C LEU A 9 -3.20 3.74 6.72
N VAL A 10 -3.57 4.02 5.48
CA VAL A 10 -4.83 3.52 4.88
C VAL A 10 -4.53 2.37 3.93
N THR A 11 -5.26 1.28 4.04
CA THR A 11 -5.04 0.07 3.23
C THR A 11 -6.36 -0.50 2.74
N LEU A 12 -6.47 -0.69 1.42
CA LEU A 12 -7.57 -1.44 0.83
C LEU A 12 -7.28 -2.93 0.96
N CYS A 13 -8.14 -3.64 1.67
CA CYS A 13 -8.08 -5.09 1.87
C CYS A 13 -9.02 -5.75 0.85
N VAL A 14 -8.47 -6.13 -0.30
CA VAL A 14 -9.21 -6.71 -1.41
C VAL A 14 -9.60 -8.15 -1.07
N SER A 15 -10.89 -8.49 -1.20
CA SER A 15 -11.43 -9.83 -1.00
C SER A 15 -11.81 -10.55 -2.30
N GLY A 16 -11.69 -9.88 -3.44
CA GLY A 16 -11.91 -10.46 -4.77
C GLY A 16 -10.67 -11.15 -5.34
N ASP A 17 -10.78 -11.62 -6.58
CA ASP A 17 -9.73 -12.38 -7.26
C ASP A 17 -8.74 -11.47 -8.03
N ASP A 18 -9.07 -10.19 -8.21
CA ASP A 18 -8.25 -9.21 -8.94
C ASP A 18 -8.49 -7.78 -8.44
N SER A 19 -7.52 -6.90 -8.64
CA SER A 19 -7.62 -5.46 -8.44
C SER A 19 -6.68 -4.71 -9.39
N MET A 20 -7.23 -3.76 -10.14
CA MET A 20 -6.43 -2.87 -11.00
C MET A 20 -5.85 -1.68 -10.24
N MET A 21 -6.36 -1.38 -9.05
CA MET A 21 -5.98 -0.20 -8.28
C MET A 21 -5.00 -0.51 -7.16
N PHE A 22 -5.21 -1.62 -6.45
CA PHE A 22 -4.52 -1.89 -5.19
C PHE A 22 -3.87 -3.28 -5.17
N GLN A 23 -2.82 -3.40 -4.40
CA GLN A 23 -2.15 -4.68 -4.20
C GLN A 23 -3.04 -5.61 -3.37
N MET A 24 -3.01 -6.90 -3.70
CA MET A 24 -3.77 -7.94 -2.99
C MET A 24 -2.90 -8.70 -1.99
N ASP A 25 -1.70 -9.10 -2.41
CA ASP A 25 -0.83 -9.93 -1.59
C ASP A 25 -0.15 -9.13 -0.48
N GLY A 26 -0.19 -9.68 0.74
CA GLY A 26 0.55 -9.17 1.88
C GLY A 26 0.09 -7.80 2.40
N VAL A 27 -1.11 -7.33 2.03
CA VAL A 27 -1.61 -6.00 2.43
C VAL A 27 -1.72 -5.81 3.95
N CYS A 28 -1.97 -6.89 4.70
CA CYS A 28 -2.02 -6.85 6.17
C CYS A 28 -0.69 -6.50 6.83
N VAL A 29 0.44 -6.63 6.12
CA VAL A 29 1.76 -6.14 6.59
C VAL A 29 1.71 -4.64 6.90
N ALA A 30 0.84 -3.87 6.24
CA ALA A 30 0.64 -2.46 6.53
C ALA A 30 0.19 -2.21 7.98
N GLY A 31 -0.60 -3.12 8.58
CA GLY A 31 -0.97 -3.07 9.99
C GLY A 31 0.24 -3.24 10.92
N LEU A 32 1.16 -4.17 10.61
CA LEU A 32 2.40 -4.32 11.38
C LEU A 32 3.33 -3.12 11.19
N GLN A 33 3.39 -2.54 9.99
CA GLN A 33 4.15 -1.32 9.72
C GLN A 33 3.56 -0.13 10.49
N SER A 34 2.24 -0.02 10.58
CA SER A 34 1.57 1.04 11.35
C SER A 34 1.91 0.94 12.83
N ALA A 35 1.84 -0.26 13.41
CA ALA A 35 2.24 -0.52 14.79
C ALA A 35 3.71 -0.15 15.04
N SER A 36 4.61 -0.57 14.14
CA SER A 36 6.05 -0.25 14.21
C SER A 36 6.35 1.25 14.16
N CYS A 37 5.51 2.03 13.47
CA CYS A 37 5.64 3.49 13.36
C CYS A 37 4.85 4.25 14.43
N GLY A 38 4.01 3.59 15.22
CA GLY A 38 3.08 4.22 16.16
C GLY A 38 2.00 5.07 15.46
N ILE A 39 1.65 4.73 14.22
CA ILE A 39 0.66 5.43 13.40
C ILE A 39 -0.61 4.57 13.35
N PRO A 40 -1.82 5.11 13.56
CA PRO A 40 -3.05 4.35 13.41
C PRO A 40 -3.21 3.73 12.04
N TRP A 41 -3.81 2.54 11.97
CA TRP A 41 -4.13 1.84 10.74
C TRP A 41 -5.62 1.93 10.42
N LEU A 42 -5.95 2.25 9.18
CA LEU A 42 -7.31 2.21 8.64
C LEU A 42 -7.40 1.14 7.56
N PRO A 43 -7.75 -0.11 7.90
CA PRO A 43 -8.12 -1.12 6.92
C PRO A 43 -9.50 -0.80 6.34
N ILE A 44 -9.67 -1.01 5.04
CA ILE A 44 -10.92 -0.80 4.33
C ILE A 44 -11.15 -2.03 3.46
N ALA A 45 -12.19 -2.81 3.73
CA ALA A 45 -12.54 -3.94 2.88
C ALA A 45 -13.14 -3.46 1.55
N THR A 46 -12.73 -4.13 0.47
CA THR A 46 -13.27 -3.91 -0.88
C THR A 46 -13.37 -5.24 -1.64
N ARG A 47 -14.23 -5.29 -2.65
CA ARG A 47 -14.36 -6.45 -3.54
C ARG A 47 -13.37 -6.45 -4.70
N GLY A 48 -12.69 -5.34 -4.95
CA GLY A 48 -11.73 -5.23 -6.05
C GLY A 48 -12.32 -4.76 -7.39
N SER A 49 -13.60 -4.40 -7.45
CA SER A 49 -14.18 -3.84 -8.67
C SER A 49 -13.65 -2.41 -8.90
N PRO A 50 -13.22 -2.04 -10.11
CA PRO A 50 -12.45 -0.82 -10.36
C PRO A 50 -13.05 0.50 -9.85
N GLU A 51 -14.35 0.69 -9.98
CA GLU A 51 -15.01 1.93 -9.49
C GLU A 51 -15.42 1.80 -8.00
N GLU A 52 -15.68 0.61 -7.51
CA GLU A 52 -16.04 0.36 -6.10
C GLU A 52 -14.85 0.58 -5.18
N GLU A 53 -13.63 0.14 -5.56
CA GLU A 53 -12.41 0.32 -4.77
C GLU A 53 -12.15 1.78 -4.39
N VAL A 54 -12.33 2.70 -5.34
CA VAL A 54 -12.13 4.14 -5.11
C VAL A 54 -13.23 4.72 -4.23
N ASN A 55 -14.48 4.25 -4.42
CA ASN A 55 -15.61 4.64 -3.59
C ASN A 55 -15.48 4.10 -2.16
N ASP A 56 -14.97 2.86 -2.00
CA ASP A 56 -14.71 2.28 -0.68
C ASP A 56 -13.61 3.06 0.05
N LEU A 57 -12.52 3.42 -0.67
CA LEU A 57 -11.49 4.31 -0.12
C LEU A 57 -12.10 5.63 0.35
N LYS A 58 -12.90 6.28 -0.50
CA LYS A 58 -13.56 7.53 -0.15
C LYS A 58 -14.40 7.39 1.11
N ARG A 59 -15.24 6.34 1.19
CA ARG A 59 -16.08 6.06 2.37
C ARG A 59 -15.26 5.86 3.63
N GLY A 60 -14.11 5.17 3.52
CA GLY A 60 -13.20 5.00 4.65
C GLY A 60 -12.62 6.32 5.14
N LEU A 61 -12.18 7.19 4.22
CA LEU A 61 -11.66 8.52 4.57
C LEU A 61 -12.72 9.41 5.23
N GLU A 62 -13.99 9.25 4.84
CA GLU A 62 -15.15 9.95 5.43
C GLU A 62 -15.67 9.30 6.73
N GLY A 63 -15.00 8.27 7.26
CA GLY A 63 -15.42 7.56 8.48
C GLY A 63 -16.70 6.72 8.31
N ARG A 64 -17.03 6.30 7.08
CA ARG A 64 -18.25 5.57 6.75
C ARG A 64 -18.01 4.07 6.52
N THR A 65 -17.00 3.51 7.17
CA THR A 65 -16.68 2.08 7.20
C THR A 65 -16.64 1.59 8.65
N ASP A 66 -16.47 0.30 8.84
CA ASP A 66 -16.23 -0.30 10.14
C ASP A 66 -14.80 -0.88 10.18
N PRO A 67 -13.80 -0.09 10.59
CA PRO A 67 -12.40 -0.53 10.58
C PRO A 67 -12.16 -1.77 11.44
N LYS A 68 -12.95 -1.96 12.51
CA LYS A 68 -12.84 -3.13 13.37
C LYS A 68 -13.32 -4.40 12.66
N ALA A 69 -14.46 -4.34 12.00
CA ALA A 69 -14.98 -5.46 11.22
C ALA A 69 -14.07 -5.77 10.02
N ASP A 70 -13.55 -4.74 9.35
CA ASP A 70 -12.63 -4.89 8.22
C ASP A 70 -11.29 -5.49 8.65
N PHE A 71 -10.78 -5.09 9.82
CA PHE A 71 -9.61 -5.69 10.46
C PHE A 71 -9.85 -7.17 10.78
N ASP A 72 -10.92 -7.51 11.49
CA ASP A 72 -11.20 -8.89 11.90
C ASP A 72 -11.41 -9.83 10.71
N ARG A 73 -11.90 -9.31 9.58
CA ARG A 73 -12.09 -10.05 8.33
C ARG A 73 -10.78 -10.31 7.58
N SER A 74 -9.90 -9.32 7.53
CA SER A 74 -8.71 -9.35 6.69
C SER A 74 -7.45 -9.81 7.41
N TRP A 75 -7.43 -9.77 8.76
CA TRP A 75 -6.24 -10.09 9.55
C TRP A 75 -6.00 -11.58 9.63
N PRO A 76 -4.77 -12.06 9.34
CA PRO A 76 -4.45 -13.48 9.46
C PRO A 76 -4.59 -13.98 10.90
N GLU A 77 -5.33 -15.08 11.10
CA GLU A 77 -5.65 -15.63 12.43
C GLU A 77 -4.40 -15.91 13.30
N LYS A 78 -3.29 -16.28 12.65
CA LYS A 78 -2.04 -16.65 13.35
C LYS A 78 -1.16 -15.45 13.72
N TRP A 79 -1.56 -14.23 13.31
CA TRP A 79 -0.76 -13.04 13.56
C TRP A 79 -1.20 -12.36 14.85
N GLU A 80 -0.23 -11.85 15.62
CA GLU A 80 -0.49 -11.10 16.82
C GLU A 80 -1.18 -9.76 16.52
N LYS A 81 -2.12 -9.35 17.39
CA LYS A 81 -2.98 -8.17 17.20
C LYS A 81 -2.67 -7.04 18.19
N SER A 82 -1.83 -7.29 19.20
CA SER A 82 -1.75 -6.49 20.42
C SER A 82 -1.26 -5.05 20.26
N GLU A 83 -0.50 -4.80 19.19
CA GLU A 83 0.17 -3.50 19.00
C GLU A 83 -0.54 -2.60 17.97
N ILE A 84 -1.65 -3.08 17.37
CA ILE A 84 -2.30 -2.37 16.27
C ILE A 84 -3.33 -1.40 16.82
N ILE A 85 -3.14 -0.12 16.51
CA ILE A 85 -4.10 0.94 16.81
C ILE A 85 -4.92 1.17 15.54
N LEU A 86 -6.23 0.92 15.61
CA LEU A 86 -7.13 1.21 14.49
C LEU A 86 -7.53 2.69 14.53
N HIS A 87 -7.58 3.31 13.34
CA HIS A 87 -8.27 4.59 13.18
C HIS A 87 -9.76 4.33 13.04
N ASP A 88 -10.57 5.13 13.70
CA ASP A 88 -12.03 5.12 13.63
C ASP A 88 -12.56 6.53 13.41
N GLY A 89 -13.64 6.64 12.64
CA GLY A 89 -14.24 7.92 12.27
C GLY A 89 -13.61 8.57 11.02
N GLU A 90 -13.99 9.82 10.79
CA GLU A 90 -13.51 10.63 9.67
C GLU A 90 -12.03 11.00 9.83
N LEU A 91 -11.27 10.92 8.73
CA LEU A 91 -9.90 11.39 8.68
C LEU A 91 -9.86 12.87 8.31
N GLU A 92 -9.64 13.71 9.30
CA GLU A 92 -9.38 15.16 9.09
C GLU A 92 -7.96 15.35 8.55
N ILE A 93 -7.83 15.40 7.23
CA ILE A 93 -6.55 15.48 6.51
C ILE A 93 -6.56 16.53 5.41
N ASP A 94 -5.39 17.10 5.14
CA ASP A 94 -5.19 18.04 4.02
C ASP A 94 -4.79 17.33 2.72
N ALA A 95 -4.27 16.12 2.82
CA ALA A 95 -3.75 15.38 1.67
C ALA A 95 -3.76 13.87 1.87
N LEU A 96 -3.94 13.15 0.76
CA LEU A 96 -3.69 11.72 0.63
C LEU A 96 -2.34 11.51 -0.08
N VAL A 97 -1.45 10.75 0.53
CA VAL A 97 -0.16 10.37 -0.06
C VAL A 97 -0.25 8.96 -0.61
N THR A 98 0.13 8.76 -1.86
CA THR A 98 0.07 7.47 -2.53
C THR A 98 1.42 7.05 -3.10
N GLY A 99 1.65 5.73 -3.19
CA GLY A 99 2.86 5.14 -3.76
C GLY A 99 2.79 4.91 -5.27
N ALA A 100 1.82 5.49 -5.98
CA ALA A 100 1.70 5.33 -7.43
C ALA A 100 2.97 5.79 -8.16
N LEU A 101 3.54 4.90 -9.00
CA LEU A 101 4.79 5.16 -9.72
C LEU A 101 4.57 5.64 -11.15
N ARG A 102 3.69 4.98 -11.93
CA ARG A 102 3.49 5.22 -13.37
C ARG A 102 2.09 4.96 -13.91
N SER A 103 1.16 4.50 -13.09
CA SER A 103 -0.20 4.18 -13.53
C SER A 103 -1.06 5.44 -13.61
N ASP A 104 -1.20 6.03 -14.79
CA ASP A 104 -2.15 7.14 -15.02
C ASP A 104 -3.58 6.76 -14.65
N TYR A 105 -3.94 5.49 -14.82
CA TYR A 105 -5.23 4.95 -14.42
C TYR A 105 -5.49 5.13 -12.92
N GLN A 106 -4.53 4.68 -12.08
CA GLN A 106 -4.62 4.83 -10.62
C GLN A 106 -4.62 6.30 -10.21
N ARG A 107 -3.66 7.06 -10.72
CA ARG A 107 -3.49 8.47 -10.37
C ARG A 107 -4.73 9.29 -10.69
N THR A 108 -5.27 9.19 -11.90
CA THR A 108 -6.42 10.00 -12.32
C THR A 108 -7.64 9.74 -11.44
N ARG A 109 -7.86 8.49 -11.00
CA ARG A 109 -8.98 8.15 -10.12
C ARG A 109 -8.79 8.70 -8.72
N LEU A 110 -7.60 8.57 -8.17
CA LEU A 110 -7.27 9.10 -6.85
C LEU A 110 -7.32 10.64 -6.83
N ASP A 111 -6.82 11.30 -7.89
CA ASP A 111 -6.88 12.77 -8.01
C ASP A 111 -8.34 13.28 -8.05
N ARG A 112 -9.22 12.59 -8.80
CA ARG A 112 -10.65 12.94 -8.85
C ARG A 112 -11.34 12.73 -7.50
N MET A 113 -11.06 11.60 -6.85
CA MET A 113 -11.61 11.31 -5.52
C MET A 113 -11.16 12.36 -4.50
N CYS A 114 -9.86 12.65 -4.42
CA CYS A 114 -9.31 13.67 -3.53
C CYS A 114 -9.93 15.04 -3.79
N SER A 115 -10.07 15.45 -5.07
CA SER A 115 -10.76 16.68 -5.44
C SER A 115 -12.21 16.72 -4.94
N SER A 116 -12.92 15.60 -4.99
CA SER A 116 -14.31 15.51 -4.49
C SER A 116 -14.43 15.63 -2.98
N LEU A 117 -13.33 15.35 -2.26
CA LEU A 117 -13.21 15.49 -0.80
C LEU A 117 -12.60 16.85 -0.38
N GLY A 118 -12.17 17.68 -1.33
CA GLY A 118 -11.50 18.93 -1.03
C GLY A 118 -10.07 18.78 -0.49
N ILE A 119 -9.45 17.59 -0.63
CA ILE A 119 -8.09 17.30 -0.19
C ILE A 119 -7.12 17.19 -1.37
N ARG A 120 -5.84 17.32 -1.11
CA ARG A 120 -4.79 17.18 -2.14
C ARG A 120 -4.40 15.71 -2.33
N SER A 121 -4.20 15.30 -3.58
CA SER A 121 -3.53 14.06 -3.92
C SER A 121 -2.03 14.31 -4.09
N PHE A 122 -1.18 13.48 -3.49
CA PHE A 122 0.26 13.61 -3.57
C PHE A 122 0.96 12.27 -3.80
N SER A 123 1.64 12.13 -4.93
CA SER A 123 2.38 10.93 -5.33
C SER A 123 3.88 11.24 -5.42
N PRO A 124 4.63 11.19 -4.32
CA PRO A 124 6.03 11.63 -4.26
C PRO A 124 6.99 10.80 -5.11
N LEU A 125 6.57 9.60 -5.51
CA LEU A 125 7.37 8.67 -6.31
C LEU A 125 6.96 8.66 -7.78
N TRP A 126 6.06 9.57 -8.19
CA TRP A 126 5.57 9.64 -9.55
C TRP A 126 6.72 9.88 -10.55
N HIS A 127 6.77 9.05 -11.60
CA HIS A 127 7.81 9.04 -12.62
C HIS A 127 9.25 8.80 -12.12
N HIS A 128 9.45 8.31 -10.89
CA HIS A 128 10.76 7.81 -10.51
C HIS A 128 11.18 6.66 -11.42
N GLY A 129 12.45 6.65 -11.81
CA GLY A 129 13.03 5.56 -12.58
C GLY A 129 12.94 4.23 -11.79
N PRO A 130 12.35 3.16 -12.36
CA PRO A 130 12.15 1.92 -11.60
C PRO A 130 13.46 1.31 -11.09
N HIS A 131 14.52 1.33 -11.88
CA HIS A 131 15.84 0.84 -11.50
C HIS A 131 16.45 1.65 -10.35
N GLU A 132 16.33 2.98 -10.39
CA GLU A 132 16.81 3.85 -9.32
C GLU A 132 16.01 3.64 -8.03
N HIS A 133 14.70 3.49 -8.17
CA HIS A 133 13.80 3.28 -7.04
C HIS A 133 14.18 2.00 -6.28
N ILE A 134 14.32 0.86 -6.99
CA ILE A 134 14.61 -0.43 -6.37
C ILE A 134 16.03 -0.47 -5.76
N ARG A 135 17.01 0.21 -6.35
CA ARG A 135 18.38 0.33 -5.82
C ARG A 135 18.47 1.09 -4.50
N ARG A 136 17.47 1.91 -4.18
CA ARG A 136 17.45 2.67 -2.93
C ARG A 136 17.09 1.83 -1.70
N PHE A 137 16.32 0.75 -1.84
CA PHE A 137 15.86 -0.04 -0.70
C PHE A 137 17.01 -0.56 0.19
N PRO A 138 18.06 -1.21 -0.33
CA PRO A 138 19.16 -1.69 0.50
C PRO A 138 19.94 -0.58 1.20
N SER A 139 20.00 0.62 0.59
CA SER A 139 20.75 1.75 1.13
C SER A 139 20.01 2.50 2.24
N GLN A 140 18.69 2.33 2.33
CA GLN A 140 17.85 2.97 3.34
C GLN A 140 17.60 2.10 4.58
N GLY A 141 18.19 0.89 4.64
CA GLY A 141 18.09 0.00 5.78
C GLY A 141 16.77 -0.79 5.87
N PHE A 142 15.93 -0.75 4.83
CA PHE A 142 14.72 -1.56 4.78
C PHE A 142 15.02 -3.05 4.56
N ASP A 143 14.26 -3.91 5.21
CA ASP A 143 14.16 -5.33 4.84
C ASP A 143 12.99 -5.49 3.86
N VAL A 144 13.31 -5.49 2.58
CA VAL A 144 12.36 -5.65 1.49
C VAL A 144 12.47 -7.06 0.93
N ARG A 145 11.33 -7.74 0.77
CA ARG A 145 11.24 -9.10 0.23
C ARG A 145 10.13 -9.19 -0.79
N LEU A 146 10.30 -10.06 -1.79
CA LEU A 146 9.25 -10.35 -2.75
C LEU A 146 8.20 -11.24 -2.10
N SER A 147 6.93 -10.82 -2.15
CA SER A 147 5.78 -11.58 -1.63
C SER A 147 5.15 -12.46 -2.69
N SER A 148 5.20 -12.04 -3.95
CA SER A 148 4.69 -12.80 -5.11
C SER A 148 5.51 -12.52 -6.35
N ILE A 149 5.36 -13.37 -7.37
CA ILE A 149 6.07 -13.32 -8.65
C ILE A 149 5.07 -13.53 -9.77
N SER A 150 5.10 -12.63 -10.75
CA SER A 150 4.30 -12.73 -11.98
C SER A 150 5.09 -12.39 -13.25
N ALA A 151 6.42 -12.24 -13.14
CA ALA A 151 7.29 -11.88 -14.27
C ALA A 151 8.02 -13.11 -14.81
N ASP A 152 8.10 -13.22 -16.15
CA ASP A 152 8.90 -14.24 -16.81
C ASP A 152 10.37 -14.12 -16.39
N GLY A 153 11.01 -15.29 -16.19
CA GLY A 153 12.43 -15.37 -15.81
C GLY A 153 12.70 -15.29 -14.31
N LEU A 154 11.68 -15.10 -13.46
CA LEU A 154 11.79 -15.21 -12.00
C LEU A 154 11.19 -16.52 -11.52
N GLY A 155 11.97 -17.32 -10.79
CA GLY A 155 11.52 -18.56 -10.16
C GLY A 155 11.09 -18.36 -8.69
N GLU A 156 10.50 -19.42 -8.11
CA GLU A 156 10.01 -19.41 -6.72
C GLU A 156 11.10 -19.10 -5.69
N GLU A 157 12.37 -19.31 -6.02
CA GLU A 157 13.51 -18.99 -5.16
C GLU A 157 13.64 -17.49 -4.82
N TRP A 158 12.92 -16.65 -5.55
CA TRP A 158 12.85 -15.21 -5.25
C TRP A 158 11.81 -14.86 -4.17
N ILE A 159 10.82 -15.72 -3.92
CA ILE A 159 9.80 -15.49 -2.89
C ILE A 159 10.46 -15.49 -1.51
N GLY A 160 10.20 -14.45 -0.73
CA GLY A 160 10.78 -14.26 0.60
C GLY A 160 12.25 -13.85 0.60
N ARG A 161 12.93 -13.83 -0.55
CA ARG A 161 14.33 -13.42 -0.67
C ARG A 161 14.48 -11.93 -0.39
N LYS A 162 15.44 -11.60 0.50
CA LYS A 162 15.77 -10.21 0.82
C LYS A 162 16.44 -9.51 -0.37
N LEU A 163 15.94 -8.33 -0.73
CA LEU A 163 16.51 -7.47 -1.76
C LEU A 163 17.76 -6.75 -1.24
N SER A 164 18.87 -7.52 -1.08
CA SER A 164 20.21 -6.97 -0.86
C SER A 164 20.69 -6.23 -2.13
N ARG A 165 21.77 -5.44 -2.04
CA ARG A 165 22.39 -4.81 -3.23
C ARG A 165 22.67 -5.83 -4.33
N LYS A 166 23.25 -6.99 -3.97
CA LYS A 166 23.54 -8.08 -4.91
C LYS A 166 22.25 -8.65 -5.53
N ALA A 167 21.22 -8.90 -4.72
CA ALA A 167 19.94 -9.41 -5.22
C ALA A 167 19.23 -8.41 -6.15
N VAL A 168 19.34 -7.12 -5.87
CA VAL A 168 18.77 -6.07 -6.75
C VAL A 168 19.47 -6.07 -8.11
N GLU A 169 20.81 -6.12 -8.18
CA GLU A 169 21.51 -6.15 -9.48
C GLU A 169 21.21 -7.45 -10.25
N GLU A 170 21.11 -8.59 -9.57
CA GLU A 170 20.70 -9.84 -10.16
C GLU A 170 19.27 -9.77 -10.71
N LEU A 171 18.32 -9.24 -9.92
CA LEU A 171 16.94 -9.03 -10.35
C LEU A 171 16.88 -8.14 -11.61
N LEU A 172 17.58 -7.02 -11.62
CA LEU A 172 17.61 -6.10 -12.75
C LEU A 172 18.28 -6.68 -14.01
N SER A 173 19.11 -7.72 -13.87
CA SER A 173 19.69 -8.43 -14.99
C SER A 173 18.74 -9.47 -15.60
N LEU A 174 17.79 -9.97 -14.83
CA LEU A 174 16.82 -10.99 -15.27
C LEU A 174 15.57 -10.35 -15.89
N ILE A 175 15.13 -9.23 -15.34
CA ILE A 175 13.94 -8.51 -15.84
C ILE A 175 14.39 -7.36 -16.74
N HIS A 176 14.09 -7.48 -18.02
CA HIS A 176 14.25 -6.38 -18.96
C HIS A 176 13.08 -5.39 -18.78
N ILE A 177 13.26 -4.41 -17.91
CA ILE A 177 12.28 -3.33 -17.68
C ILE A 177 12.57 -2.16 -18.60
#